data_5816d4be52b8067775296ef4ba10afb5
#
_entry.id   5816d4be52b8067775296ef4ba10afb5
#
_cell.length_a   1.000
_cell.length_b   1.000
_cell.length_c   1.000
_cell.angle_alpha   90.00
_cell.angle_beta   90.00
_cell.angle_gamma   90.00
#
_symmetry.space_group_name_H-M   'P 1'
#
loop_
_entity.id
_entity.type
_entity.pdbx_description
1 polymer ?
#
loop_
_entity_poly.entity_id
_entity_poly.type
_entity_poly.pdbx_seq_one_letter_code
_entity_poly.pdbx_strand_id
1 'polypeptide(L)'
;MDEREALSRLASTLPGAGDDCAVVGDRVLTTDMLHGTTDFPAGVDRYTAGWRAVGASLSDVAAMGADAQAAVAAYGAPEFDPAEVHDFLRGAREVCDAVGAEYVGGDLDEHGEFTVATTALGRTDDPVRRGGAEPGDAVCVTGAFGRSAAALRAFERGDPGRGNELFRFTPRVAAGVALRPYATAMMDSSDGLARSLHQLVEASDAPDPGMSIEESAVPVADAVAELFDDPDERREAALFFGEDFELVFTVPDDAMEAARAASPTPVSVVGTVDRDGVRTDGEPLPDRGYGHGGAATDGR
;
A
#
# COMPACT_ATOMS: atom_id res chain seq x y z
N MET A 1 14.97 16.72 -9.46
CA MET A 1 14.83 15.24 -9.37
C MET A 1 13.80 15.01 -8.28
N ASP A 2 12.70 14.43 -8.65
CA ASP A 2 11.70 13.99 -7.69
C ASP A 2 12.07 12.63 -7.08
N GLU A 3 11.29 12.14 -6.13
CA GLU A 3 11.54 10.89 -5.42
C GLU A 3 11.56 9.70 -6.39
N ARG A 4 10.61 9.61 -7.33
CA ARG A 4 10.52 8.53 -8.33
C ARG A 4 11.76 8.47 -9.22
N GLU A 5 12.25 9.62 -9.72
CA GLU A 5 13.48 9.67 -10.50
C GLU A 5 14.68 9.22 -9.66
N ALA A 6 14.72 9.56 -8.36
CA ALA A 6 15.76 9.12 -7.45
C ALA A 6 15.72 7.60 -7.25
N LEU A 7 14.53 7.02 -6.97
CA LEU A 7 14.34 5.58 -6.79
C LEU A 7 14.68 4.80 -8.06
N SER A 8 14.24 5.26 -9.23
CA SER A 8 14.59 4.64 -10.51
C SER A 8 16.10 4.59 -10.76
N ARG A 9 16.83 5.66 -10.41
CA ARG A 9 18.29 5.68 -10.51
C ARG A 9 18.96 4.73 -9.52
N LEU A 10 18.44 4.62 -8.31
CA LEU A 10 18.94 3.66 -7.32
C LEU A 10 18.68 2.21 -7.77
N ALA A 11 17.48 1.91 -8.25
CA ALA A 11 17.13 0.59 -8.77
C ALA A 11 18.06 0.14 -9.91
N SER A 12 18.51 1.06 -10.76
CA SER A 12 19.47 0.74 -11.83
C SER A 12 20.87 0.34 -11.33
N THR A 13 21.20 0.64 -10.07
CA THR A 13 22.51 0.35 -9.45
C THR A 13 22.48 -0.76 -8.42
N LEU A 14 21.31 -1.08 -7.89
CA LEU A 14 21.08 -2.09 -6.86
C LEU A 14 20.21 -3.23 -7.40
N PRO A 15 20.80 -4.41 -7.72
CA PRO A 15 20.06 -5.51 -8.35
C PRO A 15 18.87 -6.07 -7.57
N GLY A 16 18.71 -5.68 -6.30
CA GLY A 16 17.59 -6.11 -5.45
C GLY A 16 16.53 -5.04 -5.21
N ALA A 17 16.67 -3.86 -5.84
CA ALA A 17 15.69 -2.78 -5.73
C ALA A 17 14.70 -2.82 -6.91
N GLY A 18 13.48 -2.30 -6.68
CA GLY A 18 12.45 -2.18 -7.71
C GLY A 18 11.17 -2.98 -7.44
N ASP A 19 11.16 -3.80 -6.40
CA ASP A 19 9.97 -4.44 -5.84
C ASP A 19 9.61 -3.81 -4.48
N ASP A 20 8.53 -4.25 -3.86
CA ASP A 20 8.08 -3.77 -2.55
C ASP A 20 9.09 -4.10 -1.45
N CYS A 21 9.80 -5.22 -1.55
CA CYS A 21 10.88 -5.58 -0.63
C CYS A 21 12.15 -5.98 -1.38
N ALA A 22 13.30 -5.78 -0.72
CA ALA A 22 14.54 -6.43 -1.09
C ALA A 22 14.51 -7.92 -0.72
N VAL A 23 14.99 -8.80 -1.62
CA VAL A 23 15.06 -10.25 -1.39
C VAL A 23 16.47 -10.67 -0.98
N VAL A 24 16.60 -11.31 0.19
CA VAL A 24 17.88 -11.79 0.75
C VAL A 24 17.73 -13.25 1.17
N GLY A 25 18.11 -14.17 0.28
CA GLY A 25 17.89 -15.61 0.49
C GLY A 25 16.40 -15.94 0.52
N ASP A 26 15.91 -16.53 1.61
CA ASP A 26 14.49 -16.82 1.87
C ASP A 26 13.79 -15.68 2.67
N ARG A 27 14.38 -14.51 2.72
CA ARG A 27 13.85 -13.34 3.44
C ARG A 27 13.51 -12.21 2.48
N VAL A 28 12.48 -11.45 2.86
CA VAL A 28 12.15 -10.15 2.29
C VAL A 28 12.30 -9.08 3.37
N LEU A 29 12.84 -7.93 3.00
CA LEU A 29 13.14 -6.82 3.90
C LEU A 29 12.77 -5.52 3.24
N THR A 30 12.03 -4.69 3.97
CA THR A 30 11.65 -3.33 3.56
C THR A 30 11.89 -2.32 4.66
N THR A 31 11.91 -1.05 4.31
CA THR A 31 11.97 0.07 5.26
C THR A 31 11.23 1.27 4.70
N ASP A 32 10.43 1.92 5.57
CA ASP A 32 9.68 3.13 5.30
C ASP A 32 10.04 4.22 6.29
N MET A 33 9.79 5.47 5.91
CA MET A 33 9.96 6.63 6.79
C MET A 33 8.75 7.54 6.66
N LEU A 34 8.18 7.96 7.80
CA LEU A 34 7.04 8.84 7.91
C LEU A 34 7.36 10.02 8.84
N HIS A 35 6.88 11.21 8.46
CA HIS A 35 7.08 12.46 9.19
C HIS A 35 5.77 13.01 9.72
N GLY A 36 5.82 13.59 10.92
CA GLY A 36 4.65 14.15 11.60
C GLY A 36 3.96 15.27 10.82
N THR A 37 4.73 16.02 10.04
CA THR A 37 4.23 17.20 9.32
C THR A 37 3.66 16.89 7.94
N THR A 38 4.06 15.77 7.30
CA THR A 38 3.67 15.43 5.93
C THR A 38 2.76 14.22 5.84
N ASP A 39 2.92 13.25 6.74
CA ASP A 39 2.30 11.93 6.59
C ASP A 39 1.18 11.68 7.61
N PHE A 40 1.13 12.48 8.68
CA PHE A 40 0.10 12.35 9.70
C PHE A 40 -0.78 13.59 9.76
N PRO A 41 -2.06 13.50 9.36
CA PRO A 41 -3.00 14.60 9.47
C PRO A 41 -3.17 15.06 10.95
N ALA A 42 -3.48 16.33 11.13
CA ALA A 42 -3.75 16.87 12.47
C ALA A 42 -4.92 16.09 13.13
N GLY A 43 -4.70 15.60 14.35
CA GLY A 43 -5.66 14.77 15.08
C GLY A 43 -5.39 13.28 15.06
N VAL A 44 -4.36 12.82 14.34
CA VAL A 44 -3.88 11.43 14.45
C VAL A 44 -3.25 11.24 15.82
N ASP A 45 -3.72 10.23 16.55
CA ASP A 45 -3.13 9.82 17.82
C ASP A 45 -1.90 8.90 17.62
N ARG A 46 -1.06 8.79 18.64
CA ARG A 46 0.18 8.01 18.57
C ARG A 46 -0.08 6.52 18.41
N TYR A 47 -1.21 6.02 18.90
CA TYR A 47 -1.62 4.63 18.66
C TYR A 47 -1.86 4.36 17.18
N THR A 48 -2.62 5.23 16.53
CA THR A 48 -2.88 5.15 15.09
C THR A 48 -1.59 5.35 14.28
N ALA A 49 -0.72 6.27 14.69
CA ALA A 49 0.57 6.49 14.03
C ALA A 49 1.46 5.24 14.11
N GLY A 50 1.53 4.57 15.28
CA GLY A 50 2.28 3.33 15.45
C GLY A 50 1.72 2.17 14.63
N TRP A 51 0.39 2.01 14.65
CA TRP A 51 -0.32 1.02 13.83
C TRP A 51 0.00 1.21 12.34
N ARG A 52 -0.16 2.46 11.86
CA ARG A 52 -0.04 2.77 10.44
C ARG A 52 1.40 2.67 9.94
N ALA A 53 2.35 3.25 10.66
CA ALA A 53 3.76 3.22 10.25
C ALA A 53 4.30 1.79 10.13
N VAL A 54 4.06 0.95 11.12
CA VAL A 54 4.48 -0.46 11.06
C VAL A 54 3.63 -1.24 10.05
N GLY A 55 2.33 -0.88 9.93
CA GLY A 55 1.43 -1.47 8.94
C GLY A 55 1.88 -1.27 7.51
N ALA A 56 2.44 -0.11 7.15
CA ALA A 56 2.98 0.19 5.82
C ALA A 56 4.09 -0.82 5.44
N SER A 57 5.14 -0.94 6.26
CA SER A 57 6.20 -1.92 6.00
C SER A 57 5.70 -3.39 6.00
N LEU A 58 4.68 -3.73 6.81
CA LEU A 58 4.06 -5.07 6.75
C LEU A 58 3.22 -5.27 5.48
N SER A 59 2.73 -4.20 4.87
CA SER A 59 2.03 -4.25 3.58
C SER A 59 2.98 -4.62 2.43
N ASP A 60 4.20 -4.08 2.41
CA ASP A 60 5.24 -4.48 1.46
C ASP A 60 5.55 -5.98 1.58
N VAL A 61 5.64 -6.48 2.82
CA VAL A 61 5.83 -7.93 3.05
C VAL A 61 4.65 -8.73 2.47
N ALA A 62 3.42 -8.24 2.64
CA ALA A 62 2.23 -8.86 2.06
C ALA A 62 2.27 -8.87 0.53
N ALA A 63 2.70 -7.77 -0.09
CA ALA A 63 2.85 -7.62 -1.55
C ALA A 63 3.80 -8.64 -2.15
N MET A 64 4.84 -9.05 -1.41
CA MET A 64 5.77 -10.12 -1.83
C MET A 64 5.21 -11.55 -1.60
N GLY A 65 3.98 -11.69 -1.11
CA GLY A 65 3.41 -13.00 -0.75
C GLY A 65 4.18 -13.70 0.37
N ALA A 66 4.81 -12.96 1.26
CA ALA A 66 5.67 -13.46 2.31
C ALA A 66 4.95 -13.53 3.67
N ASP A 67 5.32 -14.52 4.49
CA ASP A 67 4.92 -14.60 5.89
C ASP A 67 5.65 -13.53 6.70
N ALA A 68 4.92 -12.57 7.28
CA ALA A 68 5.49 -11.55 8.14
C ALA A 68 6.09 -12.18 9.40
N GLN A 69 7.31 -11.79 9.75
CA GLN A 69 8.04 -12.38 10.88
C GLN A 69 8.23 -11.37 12.01
N ALA A 70 8.74 -10.21 11.69
CA ALA A 70 9.08 -9.20 12.69
C ALA A 70 9.07 -7.80 12.10
N ALA A 71 8.87 -6.80 12.98
CA ALA A 71 9.07 -5.40 12.66
C ALA A 71 9.82 -4.68 13.79
N VAL A 72 10.51 -3.60 13.43
CA VAL A 72 11.16 -2.64 14.34
C VAL A 72 10.86 -1.22 13.88
N ALA A 73 11.01 -0.23 14.78
CA ALA A 73 10.89 1.18 14.43
C ALA A 73 11.96 2.03 15.14
N ALA A 74 12.55 2.97 14.42
CA ALA A 74 13.24 4.10 15.00
C ALA A 74 12.23 5.26 15.15
N TYR A 75 12.04 5.72 16.39
CA TYR A 75 11.09 6.76 16.76
C TYR A 75 11.85 8.04 17.12
N GLY A 76 11.66 9.10 16.35
CA GLY A 76 12.19 10.43 16.60
C GLY A 76 11.10 11.39 17.09
N ALA A 77 11.39 12.22 18.10
CA ALA A 77 10.48 13.26 18.56
C ALA A 77 11.24 14.39 19.26
N PRO A 78 10.68 15.63 19.30
CA PRO A 78 11.32 16.75 20.02
C PRO A 78 11.43 16.52 21.54
N GLU A 79 10.48 15.79 22.10
CA GLU A 79 10.43 15.38 23.50
C GLU A 79 9.80 13.98 23.58
N PHE A 80 10.19 13.19 24.58
CA PHE A 80 9.59 11.88 24.81
C PHE A 80 8.54 11.97 25.90
N ASP A 81 7.26 12.09 25.52
CA ASP A 81 6.14 11.85 26.43
C ASP A 81 5.96 10.34 26.62
N PRO A 82 6.06 9.82 27.86
CA PRO A 82 5.93 8.38 28.10
C PRO A 82 4.57 7.82 27.66
N ALA A 83 3.47 8.60 27.71
CA ALA A 83 2.17 8.16 27.28
C ALA A 83 2.09 8.04 25.75
N GLU A 84 2.62 9.03 25.02
CA GLU A 84 2.70 8.99 23.55
C GLU A 84 3.55 7.83 23.06
N VAL A 85 4.75 7.63 23.65
CA VAL A 85 5.64 6.49 23.31
C VAL A 85 4.92 5.16 23.59
N HIS A 86 4.22 5.05 24.72
CA HIS A 86 3.47 3.83 25.05
C HIS A 86 2.33 3.57 24.07
N ASP A 87 1.58 4.61 23.68
CA ASP A 87 0.49 4.48 22.70
C ASP A 87 1.03 4.08 21.33
N PHE A 88 2.14 4.67 20.87
CA PHE A 88 2.82 4.25 19.64
C PHE A 88 3.20 2.77 19.68
N LEU A 89 3.87 2.33 20.75
CA LEU A 89 4.30 0.94 20.92
C LEU A 89 3.10 -0.02 20.95
N ARG A 90 1.98 0.39 21.55
CA ARG A 90 0.76 -0.40 21.56
C ARG A 90 0.22 -0.58 20.15
N GLY A 91 0.10 0.48 19.34
CA GLY A 91 -0.34 0.42 17.95
C GLY A 91 0.58 -0.46 17.09
N ALA A 92 1.89 -0.26 17.21
CA ALA A 92 2.91 -1.03 16.51
C ALA A 92 2.85 -2.54 16.83
N ARG A 93 2.63 -2.90 18.11
CA ARG A 93 2.49 -4.30 18.52
C ARG A 93 1.18 -4.92 18.03
N GLU A 94 0.07 -4.20 18.18
CA GLU A 94 -1.25 -4.73 17.83
C GLU A 94 -1.38 -4.95 16.32
N VAL A 95 -0.77 -4.12 15.45
CA VAL A 95 -0.74 -4.40 14.01
C VAL A 95 0.12 -5.61 13.65
N CYS A 96 1.25 -5.80 14.33
CA CYS A 96 2.05 -7.02 14.18
C CYS A 96 1.24 -8.26 14.61
N ASP A 97 0.61 -8.22 15.79
CA ASP A 97 -0.21 -9.32 16.31
C ASP A 97 -1.36 -9.67 15.34
N ALA A 98 -1.97 -8.65 14.68
CA ALA A 98 -3.05 -8.84 13.72
C ALA A 98 -2.66 -9.63 12.46
N VAL A 99 -1.37 -9.66 12.12
CA VAL A 99 -0.84 -10.38 10.95
C VAL A 99 0.09 -11.55 11.31
N GLY A 100 0.23 -11.88 12.60
CA GLY A 100 1.05 -12.98 13.08
C GLY A 100 2.55 -12.70 13.11
N ALA A 101 2.95 -11.42 13.10
CA ALA A 101 4.33 -10.96 13.25
C ALA A 101 4.62 -10.54 14.69
N GLU A 102 5.90 -10.30 15.01
CA GLU A 102 6.32 -9.76 16.30
C GLU A 102 6.92 -8.35 16.14
N TYR A 103 6.50 -7.40 16.98
CA TYR A 103 7.22 -6.15 17.15
C TYR A 103 8.38 -6.38 18.14
N VAL A 104 9.61 -6.43 17.63
CA VAL A 104 10.77 -6.95 18.41
C VAL A 104 11.68 -5.87 18.96
N GLY A 105 11.44 -4.60 18.66
CA GLY A 105 12.25 -3.50 19.22
C GLY A 105 12.36 -2.29 18.31
N GLY A 106 13.41 -1.51 18.54
CA GLY A 106 13.63 -0.27 17.80
C GLY A 106 14.62 0.63 18.52
N ASP A 107 14.57 1.91 18.18
CA ASP A 107 15.41 2.96 18.76
C ASP A 107 14.58 4.21 19.07
N LEU A 108 15.07 5.08 19.96
CA LEU A 108 14.49 6.37 20.31
C LEU A 108 15.58 7.43 20.17
N ASP A 109 15.31 8.49 19.40
CA ASP A 109 16.25 9.60 19.22
C ASP A 109 15.52 10.96 19.27
N GLU A 110 16.19 11.98 19.82
CA GLU A 110 15.67 13.35 19.80
C GLU A 110 15.74 13.90 18.38
N HIS A 111 14.60 14.38 17.87
CA HIS A 111 14.50 14.92 16.52
C HIS A 111 13.59 16.15 16.46
N GLY A 112 13.75 17.01 15.46
CA GLY A 112 13.02 18.27 15.35
C GLY A 112 11.51 18.16 15.19
N GLU A 113 11.01 17.01 14.74
CA GLU A 113 9.59 16.67 14.65
C GLU A 113 9.38 15.18 14.93
N PHE A 114 8.12 14.76 15.10
CA PHE A 114 7.80 13.34 15.12
C PHE A 114 8.18 12.71 13.78
N THR A 115 9.05 11.73 13.82
CA THR A 115 9.51 10.99 12.66
C THR A 115 9.61 9.53 13.04
N VAL A 116 9.20 8.64 12.18
CA VAL A 116 9.33 7.21 12.42
C VAL A 116 9.86 6.52 11.16
N ALA A 117 10.94 5.76 11.33
CA ALA A 117 11.41 4.83 10.30
C ALA A 117 11.11 3.41 10.77
N THR A 118 10.40 2.64 9.95
CA THR A 118 10.02 1.26 10.24
C THR A 118 10.77 0.30 9.33
N THR A 119 10.98 -0.90 9.79
CA THR A 119 11.57 -1.99 9.01
C THR A 119 10.79 -3.26 9.30
N ALA A 120 10.36 -3.95 8.26
CA ALA A 120 9.69 -5.24 8.37
C ALA A 120 10.50 -6.36 7.69
N LEU A 121 10.45 -7.53 8.29
CA LEU A 121 11.07 -8.76 7.84
C LEU A 121 9.98 -9.79 7.54
N GLY A 122 10.00 -10.34 6.34
CA GLY A 122 9.16 -11.47 5.96
C GLY A 122 9.97 -12.68 5.52
N ARG A 123 9.27 -13.79 5.31
CA ARG A 123 9.86 -15.04 4.80
C ARG A 123 9.03 -15.61 3.67
N THR A 124 9.69 -15.95 2.56
CA THR A 124 9.11 -16.68 1.44
C THR A 124 10.22 -17.36 0.64
N ASP A 125 9.98 -18.55 0.14
CA ASP A 125 10.90 -19.23 -0.77
C ASP A 125 10.62 -18.85 -2.25
N ASP A 126 9.47 -18.22 -2.51
CA ASP A 126 8.99 -17.86 -3.85
C ASP A 126 8.26 -16.50 -3.80
N PRO A 127 9.00 -15.38 -3.76
CA PRO A 127 8.39 -14.05 -3.69
C PRO A 127 7.67 -13.69 -4.99
N VAL A 128 6.43 -13.20 -4.86
CA VAL A 128 5.75 -12.56 -5.99
C VAL A 128 6.39 -11.19 -6.22
N ARG A 129 6.53 -10.79 -7.47
CA ARG A 129 7.15 -9.52 -7.86
C ARG A 129 6.15 -8.63 -8.56
N ARG A 130 6.49 -7.35 -8.72
CA ARG A 130 5.71 -6.41 -9.55
C ARG A 130 5.74 -6.80 -11.04
N GLY A 131 6.82 -7.38 -11.51
CA GLY A 131 6.93 -7.90 -12.88
C GLY A 131 6.40 -9.31 -13.02
N GLY A 132 5.85 -9.65 -14.21
CA GLY A 132 5.35 -11.00 -14.50
C GLY A 132 3.92 -11.03 -15.02
N ALA A 133 3.23 -9.88 -15.09
CA ALA A 133 1.91 -9.78 -15.70
C ALA A 133 1.96 -10.15 -17.20
N GLU A 134 1.07 -11.05 -17.63
CA GLU A 134 0.98 -11.52 -19.02
C GLU A 134 -0.35 -11.06 -19.65
N PRO A 135 -0.36 -10.74 -20.97
CA PRO A 135 -1.60 -10.41 -21.66
C PRO A 135 -2.64 -11.53 -21.55
N GLY A 136 -3.84 -11.19 -21.09
CA GLY A 136 -4.92 -12.11 -20.81
C GLY A 136 -5.12 -12.45 -19.34
N ASP A 137 -4.17 -12.06 -18.46
CA ASP A 137 -4.36 -12.17 -17.02
C ASP A 137 -5.50 -11.26 -16.55
N ALA A 138 -6.26 -11.71 -15.56
CA ALA A 138 -7.20 -10.85 -14.84
C ALA A 138 -6.43 -9.87 -13.93
N VAL A 139 -6.81 -8.59 -13.96
CA VAL A 139 -6.34 -7.58 -12.99
C VAL A 139 -7.28 -7.59 -11.79
N CYS A 140 -6.71 -7.79 -10.62
CA CYS A 140 -7.46 -8.03 -9.39
C CYS A 140 -7.00 -7.11 -8.27
N VAL A 141 -7.91 -6.86 -7.34
CA VAL A 141 -7.63 -6.11 -6.11
C VAL A 141 -8.22 -6.80 -4.89
N THR A 142 -7.61 -6.62 -3.73
CA THR A 142 -8.20 -6.99 -2.44
C THR A 142 -9.03 -5.85 -1.86
N GLY A 143 -9.96 -6.15 -0.97
CA GLY A 143 -10.68 -5.19 -0.12
C GLY A 143 -11.38 -4.08 -0.88
N ALA A 144 -11.15 -2.82 -0.48
CA ALA A 144 -11.79 -1.62 -1.05
C ALA A 144 -10.93 -0.36 -0.89
N PHE A 145 -11.05 0.55 -1.85
CA PHE A 145 -10.27 1.79 -1.96
C PHE A 145 -11.00 3.02 -1.41
N GLY A 146 -10.24 4.07 -1.11
CA GLY A 146 -10.72 5.37 -0.66
C GLY A 146 -10.92 5.49 0.85
N ARG A 147 -10.57 4.48 1.63
CA ARG A 147 -10.69 4.49 3.08
C ARG A 147 -9.78 5.55 3.73
N SER A 148 -8.54 5.68 3.26
CA SER A 148 -7.61 6.68 3.76
C SER A 148 -8.00 8.10 3.36
N ALA A 149 -8.53 8.31 2.15
CA ALA A 149 -9.14 9.58 1.75
C ALA A 149 -10.32 9.95 2.67
N ALA A 150 -11.18 8.98 2.99
CA ALA A 150 -12.28 9.18 3.92
C ALA A 150 -11.79 9.50 5.34
N ALA A 151 -10.67 8.90 5.79
CA ALA A 151 -10.05 9.25 7.07
C ALA A 151 -9.61 10.73 7.10
N LEU A 152 -8.92 11.20 6.05
CA LEU A 152 -8.52 12.59 5.96
C LEU A 152 -9.73 13.53 5.99
N ARG A 153 -10.78 13.22 5.24
CA ARG A 153 -12.02 13.99 5.25
C ARG A 153 -12.68 14.05 6.63
N ALA A 154 -12.62 12.96 7.41
CA ALA A 154 -13.12 12.94 8.80
C ALA A 154 -12.28 13.85 9.70
N PHE A 155 -10.95 13.84 9.61
CA PHE A 155 -10.08 14.77 10.33
C PHE A 155 -10.38 16.22 9.96
N GLU A 156 -10.52 16.57 8.68
CA GLU A 156 -10.87 17.91 8.18
C GLU A 156 -12.22 18.40 8.72
N ARG A 157 -13.19 17.50 8.89
CA ARG A 157 -14.50 17.79 9.49
C ARG A 157 -14.48 17.90 11.01
N GLY A 158 -13.32 17.71 11.65
CA GLY A 158 -13.15 17.79 13.09
C GLY A 158 -13.66 16.56 13.85
N ASP A 159 -13.71 15.41 13.21
CA ASP A 159 -14.00 14.11 13.81
C ASP A 159 -12.75 13.21 13.87
N PRO A 160 -11.83 13.49 14.81
CA PRO A 160 -10.60 12.68 14.93
C PRO A 160 -10.87 11.24 15.37
N GLY A 161 -11.99 10.97 16.05
CA GLY A 161 -12.39 9.61 16.42
C GLY A 161 -12.61 8.75 15.18
N ARG A 162 -13.46 9.21 14.27
CA ARG A 162 -13.74 8.55 12.98
C ARG A 162 -12.49 8.54 12.09
N GLY A 163 -11.74 9.66 12.07
CA GLY A 163 -10.49 9.76 11.32
C GLY A 163 -9.50 8.68 11.73
N ASN A 164 -9.19 8.54 13.02
CA ASN A 164 -8.27 7.51 13.52
C ASN A 164 -8.78 6.08 13.25
N GLU A 165 -10.09 5.83 13.37
CA GLU A 165 -10.68 4.53 13.03
C GLU A 165 -10.45 4.16 11.56
N LEU A 166 -10.75 5.07 10.63
CA LEU A 166 -10.60 4.86 9.21
C LEU A 166 -9.14 4.80 8.76
N PHE A 167 -8.26 5.56 9.43
CA PHE A 167 -6.85 5.64 9.06
C PHE A 167 -6.05 4.38 9.41
N ARG A 168 -6.53 3.54 10.33
CA ARG A 168 -5.94 2.23 10.62
C ARG A 168 -6.42 1.19 9.60
N PHE A 169 -5.50 0.52 8.94
CA PHE A 169 -5.77 -0.61 8.06
C PHE A 169 -5.10 -1.88 8.61
N THR A 170 -5.52 -3.04 8.14
CA THR A 170 -4.85 -4.31 8.43
C THR A 170 -4.09 -4.76 7.20
N PRO A 171 -2.74 -4.88 7.27
CA PRO A 171 -1.93 -5.35 6.15
C PRO A 171 -2.40 -6.70 5.62
N ARG A 172 -2.40 -6.88 4.32
CA ARG A 172 -2.99 -8.04 3.64
C ARG A 172 -2.07 -9.27 3.61
N VAL A 173 -1.26 -9.49 4.69
CA VAL A 173 -0.28 -10.57 4.77
C VAL A 173 -0.91 -11.95 4.49
N ALA A 174 -2.00 -12.27 5.17
CA ALA A 174 -2.66 -13.57 4.97
C ALA A 174 -3.22 -13.73 3.54
N ALA A 175 -3.68 -12.64 2.91
CA ALA A 175 -4.12 -12.65 1.52
C ALA A 175 -2.93 -12.80 0.57
N GLY A 176 -1.84 -12.05 0.75
CA GLY A 176 -0.63 -12.15 -0.06
C GLY A 176 -0.06 -13.57 -0.07
N VAL A 177 0.09 -14.18 1.10
CA VAL A 177 0.54 -15.59 1.24
C VAL A 177 -0.40 -16.55 0.50
N ALA A 178 -1.72 -16.37 0.62
CA ALA A 178 -2.70 -17.22 -0.04
C ALA A 178 -2.75 -17.03 -1.55
N LEU A 179 -2.49 -15.83 -2.04
CA LEU A 179 -2.48 -15.47 -3.47
C LEU A 179 -1.18 -15.84 -4.18
N ARG A 180 -0.06 -15.94 -3.45
CA ARG A 180 1.27 -16.25 -4.00
C ARG A 180 1.30 -17.40 -5.02
N PRO A 181 0.60 -18.55 -4.83
CA PRO A 181 0.63 -19.65 -5.80
C PRO A 181 -0.08 -19.34 -7.11
N TYR A 182 -0.81 -18.25 -7.21
CA TYR A 182 -1.68 -17.91 -8.32
C TYR A 182 -1.29 -16.62 -9.02
N ALA A 183 -0.76 -15.66 -8.27
CA ALA A 183 -0.44 -14.33 -8.79
C ALA A 183 0.78 -14.39 -9.73
N THR A 184 0.66 -13.77 -10.89
CA THR A 184 1.76 -13.56 -11.85
C THR A 184 2.54 -12.29 -11.54
N ALA A 185 1.87 -11.25 -11.07
CA ALA A 185 2.45 -10.03 -10.53
C ALA A 185 1.64 -9.53 -9.34
N MET A 186 2.27 -8.86 -8.38
CA MET A 186 1.59 -8.31 -7.22
C MET A 186 2.39 -7.14 -6.63
N MET A 187 1.67 -6.16 -6.11
CA MET A 187 2.19 -5.07 -5.27
C MET A 187 1.10 -4.58 -4.32
N ASP A 188 1.45 -3.76 -3.37
CA ASP A 188 0.47 -3.03 -2.57
C ASP A 188 0.11 -1.67 -3.20
N SER A 189 -1.00 -1.08 -2.75
CA SER A 189 -1.45 0.23 -3.23
C SER A 189 -1.16 1.31 -2.18
N SER A 190 0.11 1.71 -2.07
CA SER A 190 0.56 2.83 -1.25
C SER A 190 0.26 4.18 -1.91
N ASP A 191 0.52 4.31 -3.21
CA ASP A 191 0.37 5.55 -3.97
C ASP A 191 -0.98 5.71 -4.68
N GLY A 192 -1.90 4.74 -4.52
CA GLY A 192 -3.20 4.71 -5.16
C GLY A 192 -3.29 3.74 -6.35
N LEU A 193 -4.52 3.29 -6.64
CA LEU A 193 -4.77 2.25 -7.63
C LEU A 193 -4.21 2.61 -9.01
N ALA A 194 -4.47 3.83 -9.49
CA ALA A 194 -3.97 4.28 -10.81
C ALA A 194 -2.44 4.16 -10.90
N ARG A 195 -1.73 4.62 -9.89
CA ARG A 195 -0.27 4.53 -9.82
C ARG A 195 0.20 3.08 -9.77
N SER A 196 -0.45 2.22 -8.98
CA SER A 196 -0.09 0.79 -8.88
C SER A 196 -0.22 0.07 -10.22
N LEU A 197 -1.28 0.36 -11.00
CA LEU A 197 -1.43 -0.21 -12.35
C LEU A 197 -0.30 0.20 -13.29
N HIS A 198 0.10 1.49 -13.26
CA HIS A 198 1.24 1.95 -14.06
C HIS A 198 2.55 1.29 -13.62
N GLN A 199 2.79 1.12 -12.32
CA GLN A 199 4.00 0.47 -11.81
C GLN A 199 4.07 -1.02 -12.18
N LEU A 200 2.95 -1.75 -12.16
CA LEU A 200 2.89 -3.13 -12.63
C LEU A 200 3.19 -3.24 -14.14
N VAL A 201 2.64 -2.30 -14.93
CA VAL A 201 2.92 -2.22 -16.38
C VAL A 201 4.39 -1.90 -16.63
N GLU A 202 4.97 -0.93 -15.91
CA GLU A 202 6.39 -0.55 -16.02
C GLU A 202 7.35 -1.68 -15.64
N ALA A 203 6.95 -2.52 -14.66
CA ALA A 203 7.75 -3.66 -14.22
C ALA A 203 7.61 -4.89 -15.12
N SER A 204 6.63 -4.92 -16.04
CA SER A 204 6.38 -6.05 -16.94
C SER A 204 7.40 -6.12 -18.06
N ASP A 205 7.93 -7.33 -18.33
CA ASP A 205 8.82 -7.62 -19.46
C ASP A 205 8.05 -7.87 -20.79
N ALA A 206 6.72 -7.82 -20.77
CA ALA A 206 5.89 -8.04 -21.95
C ALA A 206 6.10 -6.93 -23.00
N PRO A 207 6.05 -7.21 -24.30
CA PRO A 207 6.10 -6.17 -25.32
C PRO A 207 4.79 -5.35 -25.30
N ASP A 208 4.94 -4.02 -25.21
CA ASP A 208 3.83 -3.05 -25.16
C ASP A 208 2.80 -3.39 -24.07
N PRO A 209 3.21 -3.55 -22.79
CA PRO A 209 2.31 -3.97 -21.73
C PRO A 209 1.23 -2.91 -21.45
N GLY A 210 0.04 -3.35 -21.09
CA GLY A 210 -1.08 -2.50 -20.74
C GLY A 210 -2.05 -3.18 -19.79
N MET A 211 -2.91 -2.39 -19.18
CA MET A 211 -3.99 -2.86 -18.32
C MET A 211 -5.24 -2.03 -18.57
N SER A 212 -6.36 -2.69 -18.85
CA SER A 212 -7.67 -2.06 -18.98
C SER A 212 -8.53 -2.42 -17.80
N ILE A 213 -9.01 -1.43 -17.05
CA ILE A 213 -9.93 -1.63 -15.93
C ILE A 213 -11.30 -1.04 -16.20
N GLU A 214 -12.33 -1.58 -15.54
CA GLU A 214 -13.68 -1.03 -15.46
C GLU A 214 -13.82 -0.28 -14.13
N GLU A 215 -14.04 1.04 -14.17
CA GLU A 215 -14.16 1.84 -12.94
C GLU A 215 -15.28 1.35 -12.03
N SER A 216 -16.39 0.92 -12.61
CA SER A 216 -17.53 0.37 -11.87
C SER A 216 -17.25 -0.96 -11.15
N ALA A 217 -16.17 -1.66 -11.53
CA ALA A 217 -15.75 -2.91 -10.88
C ALA A 217 -14.78 -2.66 -9.69
N VAL A 218 -14.23 -1.45 -9.55
CA VAL A 218 -13.35 -1.09 -8.44
C VAL A 218 -14.16 -1.01 -7.15
N PRO A 219 -13.86 -1.82 -6.13
CA PRO A 219 -14.57 -1.75 -4.86
C PRO A 219 -14.19 -0.47 -4.11
N VAL A 220 -15.18 0.29 -3.67
CA VAL A 220 -15.01 1.55 -2.93
C VAL A 220 -15.52 1.38 -1.51
N ALA A 221 -14.76 1.89 -0.54
CA ALA A 221 -15.13 1.82 0.86
C ALA A 221 -16.42 2.61 1.15
N ASP A 222 -17.32 2.06 1.97
CA ASP A 222 -18.61 2.70 2.31
C ASP A 222 -18.43 4.11 2.88
N ALA A 223 -17.35 4.35 3.62
CA ALA A 223 -17.01 5.66 4.17
C ALA A 223 -16.83 6.75 3.09
N VAL A 224 -16.48 6.39 1.85
CA VAL A 224 -16.40 7.34 0.74
C VAL A 224 -17.79 7.88 0.41
N ALA A 225 -18.79 7.01 0.32
CA ALA A 225 -20.17 7.44 0.07
C ALA A 225 -20.76 8.26 1.23
N GLU A 226 -20.29 8.02 2.48
CA GLU A 226 -20.71 8.75 3.67
C GLU A 226 -20.09 10.16 3.76
N LEU A 227 -18.84 10.32 3.31
CA LEU A 227 -18.03 11.52 3.54
C LEU A 227 -17.79 12.39 2.32
N PHE A 228 -18.09 11.90 1.12
CA PHE A 228 -17.97 12.66 -0.12
C PHE A 228 -19.32 12.72 -0.83
N ASP A 229 -19.79 13.93 -1.13
CA ASP A 229 -21.04 14.15 -1.85
C ASP A 229 -20.81 14.17 -3.39
N ASP A 230 -19.67 14.72 -3.82
CA ASP A 230 -19.31 14.90 -5.22
C ASP A 230 -18.81 13.57 -5.84
N PRO A 231 -19.36 13.12 -6.97
CA PRO A 231 -18.89 11.95 -7.69
C PRO A 231 -17.40 12.03 -8.12
N ASP A 232 -16.93 13.23 -8.51
CA ASP A 232 -15.53 13.41 -8.92
C ASP A 232 -14.59 13.27 -7.72
N GLU A 233 -14.97 13.77 -6.54
CA GLU A 233 -14.20 13.55 -5.31
C GLU A 233 -14.19 12.06 -4.89
N ARG A 234 -15.29 11.32 -5.09
CA ARG A 234 -15.35 9.87 -4.85
C ARG A 234 -14.42 9.12 -5.78
N ARG A 235 -14.40 9.50 -7.05
CA ARG A 235 -13.51 8.94 -8.06
C ARG A 235 -12.04 9.22 -7.69
N GLU A 236 -11.73 10.45 -7.30
CA GLU A 236 -10.40 10.83 -6.84
C GLU A 236 -9.95 9.98 -5.65
N ALA A 237 -10.82 9.81 -4.65
CA ALA A 237 -10.57 8.99 -3.48
C ALA A 237 -10.31 7.51 -3.82
N ALA A 238 -11.03 6.94 -4.79
CA ALA A 238 -10.94 5.53 -5.13
C ALA A 238 -9.77 5.18 -6.04
N LEU A 239 -9.41 6.06 -6.99
CA LEU A 239 -8.42 5.74 -8.01
C LEU A 239 -7.05 6.35 -7.76
N PHE A 240 -7.00 7.57 -7.22
CA PHE A 240 -5.78 8.38 -7.20
C PHE A 240 -5.27 8.69 -5.79
N PHE A 241 -6.13 8.62 -4.77
CA PHE A 241 -5.69 8.72 -3.40
C PHE A 241 -5.01 7.42 -2.98
N GLY A 242 -3.86 7.52 -2.39
CA GLY A 242 -3.09 6.36 -1.94
C GLY A 242 -3.43 5.94 -0.51
N GLU A 243 -2.49 5.21 0.07
CA GLU A 243 -2.48 4.90 1.49
C GLU A 243 -3.57 3.89 1.94
N ASP A 244 -4.23 3.17 1.00
CA ASP A 244 -5.21 2.13 1.33
C ASP A 244 -4.57 0.76 1.60
N PHE A 245 -3.36 0.54 1.05
CA PHE A 245 -2.55 -0.67 1.28
C PHE A 245 -3.31 -1.98 0.95
N GLU A 246 -4.15 -1.93 -0.08
CA GLU A 246 -4.74 -3.13 -0.67
C GLU A 246 -3.76 -3.74 -1.68
N LEU A 247 -3.84 -5.05 -1.90
CA LEU A 247 -3.03 -5.70 -2.93
C LEU A 247 -3.67 -5.48 -4.30
N VAL A 248 -2.83 -5.09 -5.27
CA VAL A 248 -3.14 -5.06 -6.70
C VAL A 248 -2.29 -6.14 -7.36
N PHE A 249 -2.93 -7.07 -8.07
CA PHE A 249 -2.25 -8.24 -8.59
C PHE A 249 -2.88 -8.76 -9.86
N THR A 250 -2.13 -9.59 -10.60
CA THR A 250 -2.60 -10.27 -11.80
C THR A 250 -2.63 -11.77 -11.62
N VAL A 251 -3.58 -12.44 -12.26
CA VAL A 251 -3.78 -13.88 -12.16
C VAL A 251 -4.22 -14.42 -13.53
N PRO A 252 -3.68 -15.57 -14.02
CA PRO A 252 -4.23 -16.23 -15.19
C PRO A 252 -5.73 -16.51 -15.05
N ASP A 253 -6.49 -16.29 -16.10
CA ASP A 253 -7.96 -16.39 -16.08
C ASP A 253 -8.46 -17.75 -15.54
N ASP A 254 -7.77 -18.83 -15.87
CA ASP A 254 -8.09 -20.20 -15.42
C ASP A 254 -7.75 -20.46 -13.94
N ALA A 255 -6.91 -19.63 -13.31
CA ALA A 255 -6.57 -19.71 -11.89
C ALA A 255 -7.42 -18.80 -10.99
N MET A 256 -8.21 -17.88 -11.57
CA MET A 256 -8.92 -16.81 -10.86
C MET A 256 -9.87 -17.33 -9.77
N GLU A 257 -10.67 -18.33 -10.07
CA GLU A 257 -11.61 -18.89 -9.09
C GLU A 257 -10.88 -19.54 -7.90
N ALA A 258 -9.75 -20.20 -8.15
CA ALA A 258 -8.92 -20.80 -7.09
C ALA A 258 -8.26 -19.72 -6.23
N ALA A 259 -7.73 -18.66 -6.85
CA ALA A 259 -7.16 -17.51 -6.16
C ALA A 259 -8.19 -16.82 -5.24
N ARG A 260 -9.40 -16.56 -5.78
CA ARG A 260 -10.49 -15.97 -5.02
C ARG A 260 -10.92 -16.84 -3.83
N ALA A 261 -10.99 -18.15 -4.02
CA ALA A 261 -11.38 -19.09 -2.97
C ALA A 261 -10.30 -19.24 -1.88
N ALA A 262 -9.03 -19.07 -2.22
CA ALA A 262 -7.93 -19.17 -1.29
C ALA A 262 -7.77 -17.90 -0.41
N SER A 263 -8.11 -16.73 -0.92
CA SER A 263 -7.92 -15.47 -0.21
C SER A 263 -8.89 -15.30 0.97
N PRO A 264 -8.39 -14.98 2.19
CA PRO A 264 -9.26 -14.64 3.32
C PRO A 264 -9.88 -13.23 3.22
N THR A 265 -9.37 -12.41 2.30
CA THR A 265 -9.88 -11.06 2.00
C THR A 265 -10.67 -11.11 0.69
N PRO A 266 -11.81 -10.41 0.58
CA PRO A 266 -12.54 -10.33 -0.68
C PRO A 266 -11.63 -9.90 -1.84
N VAL A 267 -11.74 -10.59 -2.97
CA VAL A 267 -11.01 -10.30 -4.21
C VAL A 267 -11.99 -9.89 -5.29
N SER A 268 -11.74 -8.76 -5.91
CA SER A 268 -12.50 -8.24 -7.05
C SER A 268 -11.65 -8.26 -8.31
N VAL A 269 -12.20 -8.77 -9.41
CA VAL A 269 -11.63 -8.57 -10.75
C VAL A 269 -12.05 -7.19 -11.21
N VAL A 270 -11.08 -6.34 -11.52
CA VAL A 270 -11.32 -4.97 -11.96
C VAL A 270 -11.00 -4.75 -13.43
N GLY A 271 -10.32 -5.69 -14.08
CA GLY A 271 -9.93 -5.54 -15.48
C GLY A 271 -9.12 -6.72 -15.99
N THR A 272 -8.36 -6.45 -17.05
CA THR A 272 -7.54 -7.45 -17.75
C THR A 272 -6.21 -6.83 -18.17
N VAL A 273 -5.14 -7.63 -18.15
CA VAL A 273 -3.85 -7.28 -18.73
C VAL A 273 -3.97 -7.35 -20.25
N ASP A 274 -3.68 -6.27 -20.92
CA ASP A 274 -3.73 -6.16 -22.38
C ASP A 274 -2.47 -5.49 -22.94
N ARG A 275 -2.61 -4.71 -23.99
CA ARG A 275 -1.57 -3.91 -24.63
C ARG A 275 -2.09 -2.47 -24.76
N ASP A 276 -1.22 -1.53 -25.02
CA ASP A 276 -1.54 -0.11 -25.21
C ASP A 276 -1.70 0.74 -23.93
N GLY A 277 -0.93 0.45 -22.90
CA GLY A 277 -0.84 1.27 -21.68
C GLY A 277 -2.01 1.07 -20.71
N VAL A 278 -2.11 1.95 -19.71
CA VAL A 278 -3.14 1.83 -18.65
C VAL A 278 -4.38 2.63 -19.01
N ARG A 279 -5.55 1.99 -18.94
CA ARG A 279 -6.86 2.57 -19.32
C ARG A 279 -7.94 2.28 -18.29
N THR A 280 -8.92 3.16 -18.24
CA THR A 280 -10.19 2.93 -17.52
C THR A 280 -11.35 3.25 -18.45
N ASP A 281 -12.31 2.32 -18.58
CA ASP A 281 -13.48 2.45 -19.45
C ASP A 281 -13.13 2.85 -20.92
N GLY A 282 -11.97 2.38 -21.38
CA GLY A 282 -11.45 2.66 -22.72
C GLY A 282 -10.66 3.95 -22.90
N GLU A 283 -10.65 4.84 -21.90
CA GLU A 283 -9.90 6.08 -21.92
C GLU A 283 -8.55 5.92 -21.18
N PRO A 284 -7.48 6.64 -21.57
CA PRO A 284 -6.22 6.60 -20.84
C PRO A 284 -6.38 6.99 -19.37
N LEU A 285 -5.89 6.16 -18.46
CA LEU A 285 -5.84 6.46 -17.03
C LEU A 285 -4.55 7.25 -16.75
N PRO A 286 -4.63 8.49 -16.20
CA PRO A 286 -3.44 9.28 -15.90
C PRO A 286 -2.54 8.57 -14.88
N ASP A 287 -1.22 8.61 -15.11
CA ASP A 287 -0.21 8.17 -14.15
C ASP A 287 -0.05 9.22 -13.07
N ARG A 288 -0.96 9.23 -12.10
CA ARG A 288 -0.90 10.08 -10.92
C ARG A 288 -1.32 9.30 -9.68
N GLY A 289 -0.85 9.74 -8.55
CA GLY A 289 -1.09 9.12 -7.27
C GLY A 289 -0.85 10.09 -6.12
N TYR A 290 -0.92 9.59 -4.92
CA TYR A 290 -0.68 10.35 -3.71
C TYR A 290 0.82 10.71 -3.62
N GLY A 291 1.11 11.94 -3.19
CA GLY A 291 2.47 12.42 -2.96
C GLY A 291 2.55 13.08 -1.58
N HIS A 292 3.48 12.63 -0.76
CA HIS A 292 3.73 13.21 0.56
C HIS A 292 4.20 14.67 0.44
N GLY A 293 3.51 15.61 1.11
CA GLY A 293 3.95 17.01 1.23
C GLY A 293 3.55 17.98 0.13
N GLY A 294 2.71 17.62 -0.82
CA GLY A 294 2.22 18.53 -1.86
C GLY A 294 0.77 18.29 -2.24
N ALA A 295 0.02 19.37 -2.51
CA ALA A 295 -1.21 19.26 -3.28
C ALA A 295 -0.93 18.44 -4.54
N ALA A 296 -1.89 17.59 -4.95
CA ALA A 296 -1.80 16.70 -6.10
C ALA A 296 -0.93 17.31 -7.22
N THR A 297 0.23 16.73 -7.48
CA THR A 297 1.12 17.24 -8.53
C THR A 297 0.46 16.93 -9.86
N ASP A 298 -0.18 17.96 -10.44
CA ASP A 298 -0.58 17.94 -11.84
C ASP A 298 0.65 17.59 -12.67
N GLY A 299 0.64 16.41 -13.28
CA GLY A 299 1.64 16.02 -14.26
C GLY A 299 1.63 17.02 -15.41
N ARG A 300 2.70 17.79 -15.55
CA ARG A 300 3.02 18.55 -16.77
C ARG A 300 4.04 17.82 -17.59
#